data_5665a37571f0fc94eac13fe1fafa2b91
#
_entry.id   5665a37571f0fc94eac13fe1fafa2b91
#
_cell.length_a   1.000
_cell.length_b   1.000
_cell.length_c   1.000
_cell.angle_alpha   90.00
_cell.angle_beta   90.00
_cell.angle_gamma   90.00
#
_symmetry.space_group_name_H-M   'P 1'
#
loop_
_entity.id
_entity.type
_entity.pdbx_description
1 polymer ?
#
loop_
_entity_poly.entity_id
_entity_poly.type
_entity_poly.pdbx_seq_one_letter_code
_entity_poly.pdbx_strand_id
1 'polypeptide(L)'
;MPYLKFLQLVDTVRQLPSYPAMDATEVQTLNALAQEWQIGNKVSVVQAMGMLPDVSPSSVHRRLKTLRAKGFVSLQEDEFDNRIKYIIGTRLFTKYLAQMDRCLTQAVD
;
A
#
# COMPACT_ATOMS: atom_id res chain seq x y z
N MET A 1 12.41 -19.44 14.25
CA MET A 1 12.37 -19.26 12.79
C MET A 1 11.97 -17.83 12.47
N PRO A 2 12.86 -17.07 11.85
CA PRO A 2 12.62 -15.64 11.59
C PRO A 2 11.34 -15.37 10.79
N TYR A 3 11.02 -16.19 9.81
CA TYR A 3 9.84 -15.98 8.99
C TYR A 3 8.53 -16.08 9.81
N LEU A 4 8.40 -17.08 10.66
CA LEU A 4 7.22 -17.25 11.50
C LEU A 4 7.10 -16.12 12.51
N LYS A 5 8.22 -15.71 13.10
CA LYS A 5 8.25 -14.56 14.00
C LYS A 5 7.81 -13.29 13.28
N PHE A 6 8.29 -13.09 12.05
CA PHE A 6 7.89 -11.97 11.22
C PHE A 6 6.38 -11.95 10.98
N LEU A 7 5.79 -13.10 10.61
CA LEU A 7 4.34 -13.19 10.38
C LEU A 7 3.55 -12.83 11.63
N GLN A 8 3.98 -13.30 12.81
CA GLN A 8 3.31 -12.98 14.08
C GLN A 8 3.38 -11.48 14.39
N LEU A 9 4.54 -10.87 14.16
CA LEU A 9 4.72 -9.43 14.40
C LEU A 9 3.85 -8.61 13.46
N VAL A 10 3.80 -8.99 12.18
CA VAL A 10 2.96 -8.30 11.18
C VAL A 10 1.48 -8.40 11.56
N ASP A 11 1.01 -9.58 11.96
CA ASP A 11 -0.37 -9.76 12.37
C ASP A 11 -0.71 -8.88 13.57
N THR A 12 0.20 -8.79 14.54
CA THR A 12 0.03 -7.93 15.71
C THR A 12 -0.13 -6.47 15.30
N VAL A 13 0.75 -5.97 14.41
CA VAL A 13 0.69 -4.59 13.94
C VAL A 13 -0.62 -4.32 13.20
N ARG A 14 -1.04 -5.23 12.32
CA ARG A 14 -2.27 -5.06 11.53
C ARG A 14 -3.54 -5.05 12.38
N GLN A 15 -3.49 -5.61 13.59
CA GLN A 15 -4.62 -5.61 14.52
C GLN A 15 -4.66 -4.37 15.41
N LEU A 16 -3.65 -3.50 15.36
CA LEU A 16 -3.64 -2.27 16.15
C LEU A 16 -4.78 -1.35 15.70
N PRO A 17 -5.48 -0.68 16.65
CA PRO A 17 -6.59 0.21 16.30
C PRO A 17 -6.21 1.38 15.39
N SER A 18 -4.93 1.76 15.35
CA SER A 18 -4.45 2.85 14.50
C SER A 18 -4.45 2.51 13.01
N TYR A 19 -4.62 1.23 12.65
CA TYR A 19 -4.61 0.80 11.24
C TYR A 19 -5.95 0.17 10.87
N PRO A 20 -6.68 0.72 9.88
CA PRO A 20 -7.86 0.06 9.34
C PRO A 20 -7.50 -1.31 8.77
N ALA A 21 -8.39 -2.27 8.94
CA ALA A 21 -8.17 -3.62 8.41
C ALA A 21 -8.09 -3.59 6.89
N MET A 22 -7.19 -4.38 6.32
CA MET A 22 -7.03 -4.52 4.88
C MET A 22 -7.20 -5.99 4.47
N ASP A 23 -7.83 -6.20 3.31
CA ASP A 23 -7.85 -7.55 2.71
C ASP A 23 -6.53 -7.83 1.96
N ALA A 24 -6.37 -9.06 1.50
CA ALA A 24 -5.13 -9.48 0.84
C ALA A 24 -4.86 -8.68 -0.44
N THR A 25 -5.89 -8.35 -1.22
CA THR A 25 -5.74 -7.60 -2.46
C THR A 25 -5.36 -6.14 -2.17
N GLU A 26 -5.90 -5.55 -1.12
CA GLU A 26 -5.48 -4.22 -0.67
C GLU A 26 -4.00 -4.20 -0.28
N VAL A 27 -3.55 -5.20 0.46
CA VAL A 27 -2.14 -5.31 0.86
C VAL A 27 -1.24 -5.47 -0.37
N GLN A 28 -1.62 -6.34 -1.32
CA GLN A 28 -0.87 -6.51 -2.57
C GLN A 28 -0.77 -5.21 -3.37
N THR A 29 -1.89 -4.51 -3.49
CA THR A 29 -1.95 -3.23 -4.22
C THR A 29 -1.05 -2.19 -3.55
N LEU A 30 -1.13 -2.06 -2.24
CA LEU A 30 -0.32 -1.11 -1.49
C LEU A 30 1.17 -1.44 -1.60
N ASN A 31 1.53 -2.71 -1.50
CA ASN A 31 2.91 -3.14 -1.64
C ASN A 31 3.47 -2.87 -3.04
N ALA A 32 2.67 -3.10 -4.08
CA ALA A 32 3.08 -2.81 -5.45
C ALA A 32 3.32 -1.31 -5.65
N LEU A 33 2.44 -0.47 -5.13
CA LEU A 33 2.61 0.98 -5.15
C LEU A 33 3.90 1.40 -4.42
N ALA A 34 4.11 0.84 -3.24
CA ALA A 34 5.28 1.17 -2.41
C ALA A 34 6.60 0.87 -3.14
N GLN A 35 6.65 -0.24 -3.86
CA GLN A 35 7.85 -0.62 -4.62
C GLN A 35 8.13 0.38 -5.74
N GLU A 36 7.10 0.85 -6.45
CA GLU A 36 7.24 1.87 -7.49
C GLU A 36 7.69 3.21 -6.90
N TRP A 37 7.09 3.62 -5.80
CA TRP A 37 7.46 4.88 -5.13
C TRP A 37 8.91 4.85 -4.64
N GLN A 38 9.38 3.70 -4.16
CA GLN A 38 10.74 3.56 -3.63
C GLN A 38 11.81 3.83 -4.69
N ILE A 39 11.54 3.46 -5.94
CA ILE A 39 12.48 3.72 -7.05
C ILE A 39 12.21 5.05 -7.75
N GLY A 40 11.35 5.89 -7.17
CA GLY A 40 11.11 7.25 -7.65
C GLY A 40 10.04 7.38 -8.73
N ASN A 41 9.30 6.32 -9.01
CA ASN A 41 8.25 6.37 -10.03
C ASN A 41 6.96 6.94 -9.47
N LYS A 42 6.32 7.82 -10.26
CA LYS A 42 4.94 8.22 -10.03
C LYS A 42 4.02 7.16 -10.64
N VAL A 43 2.91 6.88 -9.98
CA VAL A 43 1.94 5.88 -10.45
C VAL A 43 0.58 6.56 -10.60
N SER A 44 0.07 6.62 -11.82
CA SER A 44 -1.29 7.09 -12.07
C SER A 44 -2.31 6.02 -11.72
N VAL A 45 -3.57 6.42 -11.58
CA VAL A 45 -4.66 5.45 -11.33
C VAL A 45 -4.72 4.42 -12.45
N VAL A 46 -4.61 4.86 -13.71
CA VAL A 46 -4.66 3.95 -14.86
C VAL A 46 -3.50 2.96 -14.84
N GLN A 47 -2.29 3.42 -14.54
CA GLN A 47 -1.13 2.54 -14.43
C GLN A 47 -1.31 1.51 -13.31
N ALA A 48 -1.81 1.95 -12.16
CA ALA A 48 -2.02 1.07 -11.00
C ALA A 48 -3.00 -0.06 -11.31
N MET A 49 -4.02 0.21 -12.12
CA MET A 49 -5.02 -0.78 -12.49
C MET A 49 -4.42 -2.00 -13.22
N GLY A 50 -3.29 -1.83 -13.87
CA GLY A 50 -2.59 -2.90 -14.58
C GLY A 50 -1.41 -3.51 -13.84
N MET A 51 -1.18 -3.14 -12.57
CA MET A 51 0.03 -3.55 -11.85
C MET A 51 0.01 -4.99 -11.35
N LEU A 52 -1.16 -5.55 -11.12
CA LEU A 52 -1.30 -6.91 -10.57
C LEU A 52 -1.81 -7.83 -11.67
N PRO A 53 -0.96 -8.70 -12.25
CA PRO A 53 -1.34 -9.50 -13.41
C PRO A 53 -2.48 -10.48 -13.15
N ASP A 54 -2.63 -10.96 -11.92
CA ASP A 54 -3.66 -11.94 -11.55
C ASP A 54 -4.94 -11.30 -11.01
N VAL A 55 -5.02 -9.97 -11.01
CA VAL A 55 -6.17 -9.23 -10.49
C VAL A 55 -6.70 -8.33 -11.60
N SER A 56 -8.03 -8.37 -11.82
CA SER A 56 -8.64 -7.54 -12.87
C SER A 56 -8.42 -6.06 -12.58
N PRO A 57 -8.30 -5.23 -13.64
CA PRO A 57 -8.16 -3.78 -13.47
C PRO A 57 -9.29 -3.16 -12.63
N SER A 58 -10.52 -3.63 -12.80
CA SER A 58 -11.66 -3.11 -12.01
C SER A 58 -11.54 -3.47 -10.53
N SER A 59 -11.02 -4.65 -10.21
CA SER A 59 -10.77 -5.04 -8.82
C SER A 59 -9.70 -4.18 -8.17
N VAL A 60 -8.61 -3.92 -8.88
CA VAL A 60 -7.55 -3.01 -8.40
C VAL A 60 -8.13 -1.60 -8.18
N HIS A 61 -8.91 -1.09 -9.14
CA HIS A 61 -9.53 0.22 -9.03
C HIS A 61 -10.41 0.32 -7.78
N ARG A 62 -11.20 -0.73 -7.50
CA ARG A 62 -12.02 -0.78 -6.29
C ARG A 62 -11.18 -0.73 -5.03
N ARG A 63 -10.06 -1.47 -5.01
CA ARG A 63 -9.16 -1.48 -3.84
C ARG A 63 -8.44 -0.15 -3.65
N LEU A 64 -8.12 0.56 -4.73
CA LEU A 64 -7.59 1.92 -4.62
C LEU A 64 -8.57 2.85 -3.93
N LYS A 65 -9.86 2.72 -4.25
CA LYS A 65 -10.90 3.51 -3.58
C LYS A 65 -11.00 3.18 -2.09
N THR A 66 -10.95 1.89 -1.72
CA THR A 66 -11.02 1.50 -0.32
C THR A 66 -9.76 1.91 0.45
N LEU A 67 -8.58 1.79 -0.16
CA LEU A 67 -7.34 2.27 0.45
C LEU A 67 -7.37 3.77 0.68
N ARG A 68 -7.94 4.52 -0.26
CA ARG A 68 -8.10 5.97 -0.11
C ARG A 68 -9.08 6.30 1.02
N ALA A 69 -10.21 5.60 1.09
CA ALA A 69 -11.18 5.79 2.16
C ALA A 69 -10.60 5.46 3.54
N LYS A 70 -9.72 4.47 3.60
CA LYS A 70 -9.01 4.08 4.84
C LYS A 70 -7.87 5.00 5.19
N GLY A 71 -7.48 5.91 4.31
CA GLY A 71 -6.47 6.92 4.58
C GLY A 71 -5.03 6.52 4.24
N PHE A 72 -4.81 5.37 3.59
CA PHE A 72 -3.46 4.93 3.22
C PHE A 72 -2.90 5.66 2.01
N VAL A 73 -3.78 6.05 1.08
CA VAL A 73 -3.37 6.76 -0.14
C VAL A 73 -4.26 7.97 -0.36
N SER A 74 -3.77 8.90 -1.15
CA SER A 74 -4.53 10.04 -1.65
C SER A 74 -4.23 10.23 -3.12
N LEU A 75 -4.96 11.13 -3.76
CA LEU A 75 -4.78 11.42 -5.18
C LEU A 75 -4.22 12.82 -5.36
N GLN A 76 -3.34 12.99 -6.34
CA GLN A 76 -2.78 14.26 -6.73
C GLN A 76 -2.95 14.44 -8.23
N GLU A 77 -3.54 15.55 -8.66
CA GLU A 77 -3.69 15.84 -10.07
C GLU A 77 -2.32 16.16 -10.69
N ASP A 78 -2.17 15.77 -11.96
CA ASP A 78 -1.02 16.17 -12.73
C ASP A 78 -1.01 17.69 -12.90
N GLU A 79 0.18 18.29 -12.92
CA GLU A 79 0.36 19.73 -12.99
C GLU A 79 -0.22 20.32 -14.27
N PHE A 80 -0.14 19.59 -15.37
CA PHE A 80 -0.50 20.07 -16.71
C PHE A 80 -1.78 19.45 -17.26
N ASP A 81 -2.23 18.29 -16.74
CA ASP A 81 -3.40 17.60 -17.24
C ASP A 81 -4.22 17.06 -16.06
N ASN A 82 -5.32 17.75 -15.73
CA ASN A 82 -6.14 17.42 -14.58
C ASN A 82 -6.92 16.10 -14.74
N ARG A 83 -6.89 15.47 -15.94
CA ARG A 83 -7.46 14.14 -16.14
C ARG A 83 -6.58 13.05 -15.58
N ILE A 84 -5.29 13.33 -15.39
CA ILE A 84 -4.33 12.38 -14.85
C ILE A 84 -4.29 12.56 -13.33
N LYS A 85 -4.55 11.47 -12.60
CA LYS A 85 -4.47 11.42 -11.14
C LYS A 85 -3.36 10.46 -10.75
N TYR A 86 -2.43 10.94 -9.94
CA TYR A 86 -1.37 10.11 -9.36
C TYR A 86 -1.79 9.66 -7.97
N ILE A 87 -1.40 8.44 -7.62
CA ILE A 87 -1.63 7.90 -6.30
C ILE A 87 -0.40 8.19 -5.45
N ILE A 88 -0.61 8.81 -4.30
CA ILE A 88 0.47 9.11 -3.37
C ILE A 88 0.20 8.48 -2.01
N GLY A 89 1.29 8.07 -1.33
CA GLY A 89 1.21 7.55 0.02
C GLY A 89 0.97 8.67 1.03
N THR A 90 0.17 8.40 2.04
CA THR A 90 -0.13 9.33 3.12
C THR A 90 0.82 9.14 4.29
N ARG A 91 0.68 9.99 5.32
CA ARG A 91 1.40 9.80 6.58
C ARG A 91 1.05 8.46 7.24
N LEU A 92 -0.20 8.02 7.15
CA LEU A 92 -0.62 6.73 7.68
C LEU A 92 0.14 5.59 7.00
N PHE A 93 0.28 5.65 5.67
CA PHE A 93 1.05 4.68 4.92
C PHE A 93 2.51 4.66 5.38
N THR A 94 3.14 5.82 5.50
CA THR A 94 4.55 5.92 5.92
C THR A 94 4.73 5.31 7.32
N LYS A 95 3.81 5.59 8.22
CA LYS A 95 3.82 5.03 9.57
C LYS A 95 3.67 3.50 9.55
N TYR A 96 2.74 3.00 8.73
CA TYR A 96 2.53 1.57 8.55
C TYR A 96 3.79 0.90 8.01
N LEU A 97 4.42 1.48 6.99
CA LEU A 97 5.64 0.94 6.39
C LEU A 97 6.78 0.86 7.42
N ALA A 98 6.94 1.90 8.25
CA ALA A 98 7.94 1.91 9.31
C ALA A 98 7.70 0.79 10.32
N GLN A 99 6.45 0.48 10.64
CA GLN A 99 6.12 -0.64 11.52
C GLN A 99 6.45 -1.99 10.87
N MET A 100 6.23 -2.12 9.57
CA MET A 100 6.61 -3.33 8.84
C MET A 100 8.14 -3.52 8.86
N ASP A 101 8.90 -2.44 8.69
CA ASP A 101 10.35 -2.46 8.79
C ASP A 101 10.81 -2.94 10.17
N ARG A 102 10.18 -2.47 11.23
CA ARG A 102 10.48 -2.92 12.60
C ARG A 102 10.18 -4.40 12.78
N CYS A 103 9.07 -4.89 12.22
CA CYS A 103 8.74 -6.31 12.26
C CYS A 103 9.85 -7.15 11.61
N LEU A 104 10.35 -6.72 10.47
CA LEU A 104 11.42 -7.41 9.78
C LEU A 104 12.70 -7.43 10.60
N THR A 105 13.10 -6.28 11.14
CA THR A 105 14.30 -6.16 11.97
C THR A 105 14.21 -7.03 13.23
N GLN A 106 13.07 -6.98 13.93
CA GLN A 106 12.86 -7.78 15.14
C GLN A 106 12.84 -9.27 14.85
N ALA A 107 12.35 -9.67 13.67
CA ALA A 107 12.27 -11.09 13.31
C ALA A 107 13.65 -11.73 13.14
N VAL A 108 14.66 -10.96 12.74
CA VAL A 108 16.02 -11.47 12.48
C VAL A 108 17.00 -11.23 13.62
N ASP A 109 16.57 -10.48 14.65
CA ASP A 109 17.41 -10.23 15.84
C ASP A 109 17.38 -11.42 16.85
#